data_a95792f45fef1842e0eaceb6ad0cb563
#
_entry.id   a95792f45fef1842e0eaceb6ad0cb563
#
_cell.length_a   1.000
_cell.length_b   1.000
_cell.length_c   1.000
_cell.angle_alpha   90.00
_cell.angle_beta   90.00
_cell.angle_gamma   90.00
#
_symmetry.space_group_name_H-M   'P 1'
#
loop_
_entity.id
_entity.type
_entity.pdbx_description
1 polymer ?
#
loop_
_entity_poly.entity_id
_entity_poly.type
_entity_poly.pdbx_seq_one_letter_code
_entity_poly.pdbx_strand_id
1 'polypeptide(L)'
;MKKILIDTNSINGRRSALIDGDRLIDFDLEFEGNNFQKGSIHKAKITKIEASLEAIFVELGSSRHGFLPFKELSPEYFDSSKTGSDRFKISEGDEIVVQIEKEERTNKGAALSTYISLASRYIVLMTNHPRGGGISRRIHGEERDKVKALLDGLTVPEGMSVIIRTAGIDKQIEELTWDLDYLKKLWLEVESAIKSARATQLIYADQSLIQKTIRDYFKEEIGELVVDNEEDFKAAQTYATKIVPDFVDKIKLYSEEVPLFASYGIESKIESAFSREVKLPSGGSLVIDSGEALTSVDINSARSTKGGDIEETALKTNLEAAAEIGRQVKLRDLGGLIVIDFIDMEEPKNNEKVERAMYESTKHDHARIQLDKISRFGLLEMSRQRIKPALNDLMGKTIWVRSVASICESIFRLITEKSINNKSSILLLKVSPNVANELLNKYRPNLDQIERKFDTKIMTFIDPYKQNDVYTIEIKKNAYFDYNKELEDSSKAFQNKSTYNVKVPKAKSKALVEDVEFRNIPKVDTNKKGLLDSLFT
;
A
#
# COMPACT_ATOMS: atom_id res chain seq x y z
N MET A 1 9.86 19.62 -15.33
CA MET A 1 9.30 20.39 -14.20
C MET A 1 8.29 19.50 -13.49
N LYS A 2 8.54 19.22 -12.22
CA LYS A 2 7.67 18.32 -11.44
C LYS A 2 6.32 18.98 -11.15
N LYS A 3 5.24 18.22 -11.30
CA LYS A 3 3.87 18.62 -10.96
C LYS A 3 3.21 17.57 -10.09
N ILE A 4 2.28 18.01 -9.25
CA ILE A 4 1.39 17.15 -8.49
C ILE A 4 -0.01 17.29 -9.07
N LEU A 5 -0.64 16.19 -9.38
CA LEU A 5 -2.02 16.12 -9.88
C LEU A 5 -2.87 15.42 -8.83
N ILE A 6 -4.02 15.98 -8.49
CA ILE A 6 -4.97 15.40 -7.54
C ILE A 6 -6.32 15.28 -8.25
N ASP A 7 -6.69 14.03 -8.53
CA ASP A 7 -7.97 13.66 -9.13
C ASP A 7 -8.91 13.18 -8.03
N THR A 8 -9.98 13.92 -7.83
CA THR A 8 -11.01 13.68 -6.81
C THR A 8 -12.36 13.29 -7.39
N ASN A 9 -12.50 13.37 -8.71
CA ASN A 9 -13.71 12.96 -9.43
C ASN A 9 -13.72 11.46 -9.79
N SER A 10 -12.76 10.68 -9.27
CA SER A 10 -12.72 9.22 -9.48
C SER A 10 -13.83 8.52 -8.70
N ILE A 11 -14.46 7.50 -9.33
CA ILE A 11 -15.55 6.70 -8.73
C ILE A 11 -15.11 5.98 -7.45
N ASN A 12 -13.83 5.67 -7.32
CA ASN A 12 -13.29 4.85 -6.23
C ASN A 12 -12.62 5.66 -5.10
N GLY A 13 -12.65 6.98 -5.14
CA GLY A 13 -12.02 7.85 -4.16
C GLY A 13 -11.02 8.85 -4.77
N ARG A 14 -10.13 9.39 -3.95
CA ARG A 14 -9.14 10.38 -4.38
C ARG A 14 -7.87 9.71 -4.86
N ARG A 15 -7.26 10.28 -5.90
CA ARG A 15 -5.99 9.82 -6.46
C ARG A 15 -4.99 10.98 -6.53
N SER A 16 -3.73 10.73 -6.20
CA SER A 16 -2.66 11.72 -6.41
C SER A 16 -1.53 11.14 -7.26
N ALA A 17 -0.98 11.94 -8.15
CA ALA A 17 0.15 11.58 -8.99
C ALA A 17 1.22 12.65 -8.95
N LEU A 18 2.48 12.24 -8.70
CA LEU A 18 3.66 13.08 -8.88
C LEU A 18 4.27 12.76 -10.24
N ILE A 19 4.40 13.77 -11.09
CA ILE A 19 4.95 13.63 -12.44
C ILE A 19 6.18 14.53 -12.63
N ASP A 20 7.11 14.10 -13.50
CA ASP A 20 8.20 14.92 -14.01
C ASP A 20 8.19 14.87 -15.53
N GLY A 21 7.77 15.98 -16.14
CA GLY A 21 7.42 16.01 -17.55
C GLY A 21 6.29 15.01 -17.82
N ASP A 22 6.58 14.03 -18.66
CA ASP A 22 5.64 12.96 -19.01
C ASP A 22 5.83 11.67 -18.18
N ARG A 23 6.74 11.64 -17.22
CA ARG A 23 7.08 10.47 -16.42
C ARG A 23 6.33 10.44 -15.09
N LEU A 24 5.60 9.37 -14.80
CA LEU A 24 4.98 9.13 -13.49
C LEU A 24 6.06 8.71 -12.48
N ILE A 25 6.22 9.48 -11.39
CA ILE A 25 7.24 9.26 -10.35
C ILE A 25 6.65 8.60 -9.12
N ASP A 26 5.42 8.99 -8.73
CA ASP A 26 4.72 8.45 -7.57
C ASP A 26 3.22 8.49 -7.79
N PHE A 27 2.50 7.58 -7.15
CA PHE A 27 1.06 7.47 -7.25
C PHE A 27 0.48 7.02 -5.91
N ASP A 28 -0.61 7.65 -5.48
CA ASP A 28 -1.28 7.30 -4.24
C ASP A 28 -2.80 7.32 -4.41
N LEU A 29 -3.47 6.50 -3.58
CA LEU A 29 -4.91 6.27 -3.59
C LEU A 29 -5.49 6.43 -2.19
N GLU A 30 -6.63 7.09 -2.10
CA GLU A 30 -7.46 7.14 -0.91
C GLU A 30 -8.86 6.65 -1.25
N PHE A 31 -9.24 5.50 -0.72
CA PHE A 31 -10.60 4.97 -0.92
C PHE A 31 -11.58 5.64 0.02
N GLU A 32 -12.76 5.96 -0.49
CA GLU A 32 -13.84 6.47 0.37
C GLU A 32 -14.25 5.45 1.43
N GLY A 33 -14.39 5.93 2.68
CA GLY A 33 -14.87 5.09 3.78
C GLY A 33 -13.80 4.29 4.51
N ASN A 34 -12.52 4.38 4.16
CA ASN A 34 -11.45 3.74 4.93
C ASN A 34 -11.09 4.57 6.17
N ASN A 35 -11.67 4.22 7.32
CA ASN A 35 -11.40 4.87 8.61
C ASN A 35 -10.20 4.25 9.35
N PHE A 36 -9.63 3.16 8.84
CA PHE A 36 -8.58 2.39 9.50
C PHE A 36 -7.22 2.60 8.82
N GLN A 37 -6.94 3.86 8.46
CA GLN A 37 -5.69 4.25 7.84
C GLN A 37 -4.56 4.35 8.87
N LYS A 38 -3.33 4.13 8.41
CA LYS A 38 -2.13 4.36 9.21
C LYS A 38 -2.12 5.76 9.79
N GLY A 39 -1.79 5.88 11.08
CA GLY A 39 -1.76 7.14 11.83
C GLY A 39 -3.08 7.52 12.50
N SER A 40 -4.21 6.91 12.13
CA SER A 40 -5.49 7.17 12.81
C SER A 40 -5.48 6.66 14.24
N ILE A 41 -6.14 7.42 15.14
CA ILE A 41 -6.23 7.14 16.57
C ILE A 41 -7.65 6.69 16.89
N HIS A 42 -7.76 5.57 17.57
CA HIS A 42 -9.03 4.96 17.93
C HIS A 42 -9.10 4.71 19.45
N LYS A 43 -10.30 4.81 20.01
CA LYS A 43 -10.60 4.20 21.27
C LYS A 43 -11.11 2.80 21.02
N ALA A 44 -10.37 1.79 21.46
CA ALA A 44 -10.62 0.37 21.17
C ALA A 44 -11.03 -0.36 22.43
N LYS A 45 -11.60 -1.56 22.30
CA LYS A 45 -11.93 -2.45 23.41
C LYS A 45 -11.04 -3.68 23.39
N ILE A 46 -10.43 -4.03 24.51
CA ILE A 46 -9.61 -5.23 24.65
C ILE A 46 -10.52 -6.47 24.57
N THR A 47 -10.28 -7.34 23.61
CA THR A 47 -11.05 -8.58 23.45
C THR A 47 -10.34 -9.79 24.03
N LYS A 48 -9.00 -9.84 23.91
CA LYS A 48 -8.20 -10.95 24.43
C LYS A 48 -6.76 -10.51 24.71
N ILE A 49 -6.20 -10.99 25.81
CA ILE A 49 -4.78 -10.86 26.14
C ILE A 49 -4.14 -12.23 25.96
N GLU A 50 -3.25 -12.38 24.98
CA GLU A 50 -2.63 -13.66 24.62
C GLU A 50 -1.13 -13.62 24.95
N ALA A 51 -0.79 -14.17 26.11
CA ALA A 51 0.59 -14.15 26.61
C ALA A 51 1.55 -14.97 25.74
N SER A 52 1.07 -16.04 25.10
CA SER A 52 1.87 -16.89 24.21
C SER A 52 2.32 -16.20 22.94
N LEU A 53 1.57 -15.19 22.48
CA LEU A 53 1.88 -14.35 21.33
C LEU A 53 2.49 -13.00 21.73
N GLU A 54 2.67 -12.75 23.00
CA GLU A 54 3.09 -11.45 23.55
C GLU A 54 2.27 -10.27 22.96
N ALA A 55 0.95 -10.46 22.87
CA ALA A 55 0.07 -9.51 22.19
C ALA A 55 -1.33 -9.43 22.81
N ILE A 56 -1.99 -8.32 22.52
CA ILE A 56 -3.37 -8.03 22.86
C ILE A 56 -4.17 -7.91 21.57
N PHE A 57 -5.33 -8.54 21.53
CA PHE A 57 -6.31 -8.36 20.48
C PHE A 57 -7.36 -7.33 20.91
N VAL A 58 -7.61 -6.35 20.05
CA VAL A 58 -8.55 -5.26 20.34
C VAL A 58 -9.58 -5.10 19.24
N GLU A 59 -10.79 -4.76 19.62
CA GLU A 59 -11.89 -4.44 18.71
C GLU A 59 -11.85 -2.95 18.38
N LEU A 60 -11.72 -2.64 17.08
CA LEU A 60 -11.68 -1.28 16.52
C LEU A 60 -13.00 -0.87 15.85
N GLY A 61 -13.96 -1.80 15.72
CA GLY A 61 -15.14 -1.63 14.87
C GLY A 61 -14.91 -2.00 13.40
N SER A 62 -13.72 -2.51 13.07
CA SER A 62 -13.39 -3.11 11.76
C SER A 62 -13.87 -4.56 11.67
N SER A 63 -13.71 -5.19 10.49
CA SER A 63 -14.09 -6.59 10.28
C SER A 63 -13.22 -7.57 11.07
N ARG A 64 -12.02 -7.16 11.49
CA ARG A 64 -11.04 -7.95 12.22
C ARG A 64 -10.53 -7.24 13.46
N HIS A 65 -10.10 -8.03 14.43
CA HIS A 65 -9.43 -7.48 15.62
C HIS A 65 -8.05 -6.92 15.26
N GLY A 66 -7.71 -5.77 15.84
CA GLY A 66 -6.39 -5.21 15.79
C GLY A 66 -5.40 -6.01 16.64
N PHE A 67 -4.14 -6.02 16.25
CA PHE A 67 -3.03 -6.71 16.90
C PHE A 67 -2.12 -5.68 17.58
N LEU A 68 -2.04 -5.71 18.90
CA LEU A 68 -1.23 -4.82 19.74
C LEU A 68 -0.13 -5.63 20.46
N PRO A 69 1.13 -5.63 19.98
CA PRO A 69 2.22 -6.30 20.67
C PRO A 69 2.51 -5.69 22.05
N PHE A 70 2.93 -6.49 23.02
CA PHE A 70 3.29 -5.97 24.37
C PHE A 70 4.40 -4.91 24.34
N LYS A 71 5.33 -4.99 23.39
CA LYS A 71 6.38 -3.98 23.20
C LYS A 71 5.86 -2.61 22.73
N GLU A 72 4.64 -2.57 22.20
CA GLU A 72 3.95 -1.36 21.74
C GLU A 72 2.99 -0.79 22.81
N LEU A 73 2.99 -1.38 24.01
CA LEU A 73 2.29 -0.81 25.16
C LEU A 73 3.15 0.25 25.84
N SER A 74 2.59 1.43 26.05
CA SER A 74 3.24 2.49 26.83
C SER A 74 3.33 2.13 28.31
N PRO A 75 4.32 2.69 29.04
CA PRO A 75 4.57 2.35 30.46
C PRO A 75 3.37 2.57 31.39
N GLU A 76 2.43 3.41 31.05
CA GLU A 76 1.22 3.67 31.84
C GLU A 76 0.36 2.43 32.05
N TYR A 77 0.39 1.48 31.10
CA TYR A 77 -0.35 0.22 31.13
C TYR A 77 0.38 -0.90 31.90
N PHE A 78 1.55 -0.62 32.46
CA PHE A 78 2.33 -1.57 33.26
C PHE A 78 2.40 -1.18 34.72
N ASP A 79 2.41 -2.18 35.60
CA ASP A 79 2.80 -2.06 36.99
C ASP A 79 4.22 -2.60 37.16
N SER A 80 5.18 -1.70 37.34
CA SER A 80 6.61 -2.05 37.45
C SER A 80 6.93 -2.85 38.72
N SER A 81 6.02 -2.90 39.71
CA SER A 81 6.18 -3.67 40.94
C SER A 81 5.80 -5.14 40.80
N LYS A 82 5.18 -5.54 39.68
CA LYS A 82 4.64 -6.88 39.41
C LYS A 82 5.36 -7.56 38.25
N THR A 83 5.32 -8.89 38.22
CA THR A 83 5.92 -9.74 37.19
C THR A 83 4.89 -10.68 36.56
N GLY A 84 5.19 -11.23 35.38
CA GLY A 84 4.29 -12.13 34.69
C GLY A 84 3.05 -11.43 34.09
N SER A 85 1.91 -12.11 34.08
CA SER A 85 0.63 -11.58 33.60
C SER A 85 0.08 -10.45 34.48
N ASP A 86 0.40 -10.45 35.78
CA ASP A 86 -0.10 -9.49 36.74
C ASP A 86 0.54 -8.10 36.61
N ARG A 87 1.57 -7.97 35.75
CA ARG A 87 2.20 -6.68 35.43
C ARG A 87 1.31 -5.74 34.63
N PHE A 88 0.28 -6.25 33.95
CA PHE A 88 -0.64 -5.42 33.19
C PHE A 88 -1.68 -4.76 34.08
N LYS A 89 -1.88 -3.45 33.89
CA LYS A 89 -2.95 -2.68 34.54
C LYS A 89 -4.27 -2.73 33.77
N ILE A 90 -4.33 -3.54 32.72
CA ILE A 90 -5.45 -3.68 31.81
C ILE A 90 -5.94 -5.12 31.78
N SER A 91 -7.23 -5.28 31.57
CA SER A 91 -7.94 -6.55 31.52
C SER A 91 -8.77 -6.69 30.24
N GLU A 92 -9.20 -7.90 29.95
CA GLU A 92 -10.17 -8.13 28.86
C GLU A 92 -11.47 -7.38 29.16
N GLY A 93 -11.97 -6.65 28.18
CA GLY A 93 -13.14 -5.79 28.29
C GLY A 93 -12.84 -4.31 28.53
N ASP A 94 -11.61 -3.95 28.93
CA ASP A 94 -11.21 -2.57 29.14
C ASP A 94 -11.10 -1.78 27.83
N GLU A 95 -11.25 -0.46 27.92
CA GLU A 95 -11.04 0.48 26.84
C GLU A 95 -9.57 0.92 26.79
N ILE A 96 -9.01 0.99 25.57
CA ILE A 96 -7.63 1.40 25.35
C ILE A 96 -7.56 2.34 24.13
N VAL A 97 -6.66 3.33 24.21
CA VAL A 97 -6.40 4.23 23.09
C VAL A 97 -5.24 3.66 22.28
N VAL A 98 -5.45 3.52 20.97
CA VAL A 98 -4.46 2.94 20.07
C VAL A 98 -4.33 3.76 18.79
N GLN A 99 -3.13 3.78 18.23
CA GLN A 99 -2.84 4.31 16.92
C GLN A 99 -2.53 3.17 15.95
N ILE A 100 -3.01 3.27 14.71
CA ILE A 100 -2.72 2.29 13.66
C ILE A 100 -1.32 2.55 13.11
N GLU A 101 -0.41 1.59 13.33
CA GLU A 101 0.95 1.58 12.78
C GLU A 101 1.02 0.99 11.36
N LYS A 102 0.21 -0.06 11.15
CA LYS A 102 0.07 -0.71 9.84
C LYS A 102 -1.38 -1.09 9.62
N GLU A 103 -1.86 -0.79 8.43
CA GLU A 103 -3.24 -1.09 8.02
C GLU A 103 -3.52 -2.59 7.96
N GLU A 104 -4.81 -2.92 8.09
CA GLU A 104 -5.31 -4.29 7.91
C GLU A 104 -4.93 -4.82 6.51
N ARG A 105 -4.59 -6.09 6.44
CA ARG A 105 -4.28 -6.81 5.19
C ARG A 105 -5.16 -8.02 5.05
N THR A 106 -5.12 -8.64 3.84
CA THR A 106 -5.93 -9.81 3.47
C THR A 106 -5.98 -10.90 4.55
N ASN A 107 -4.88 -11.15 5.26
CA ASN A 107 -4.75 -12.23 6.24
C ASN A 107 -4.40 -11.76 7.66
N LYS A 108 -4.21 -10.43 7.90
CA LYS A 108 -3.78 -9.90 9.20
C LYS A 108 -4.58 -8.66 9.56
N GLY A 109 -5.04 -8.57 10.81
CA GLY A 109 -5.62 -7.36 11.37
C GLY A 109 -4.60 -6.21 11.44
N ALA A 110 -5.08 -4.98 11.66
CA ALA A 110 -4.23 -3.81 11.79
C ALA A 110 -3.21 -3.98 12.93
N ALA A 111 -1.96 -3.57 12.69
CA ALA A 111 -0.94 -3.52 13.75
C ALA A 111 -1.05 -2.18 14.48
N LEU A 112 -1.05 -2.24 15.80
CA LEU A 112 -1.38 -1.13 16.68
C LEU A 112 -0.23 -0.80 17.62
N SER A 113 -0.22 0.44 18.09
CA SER A 113 0.64 0.93 19.17
C SER A 113 -0.17 1.81 20.11
N THR A 114 0.17 1.83 21.40
CA THR A 114 -0.33 2.82 22.35
C THR A 114 0.57 4.06 22.43
N TYR A 115 1.73 4.01 21.79
CA TYR A 115 2.56 5.19 21.60
C TYR A 115 1.95 6.05 20.49
N ILE A 116 1.43 7.21 20.87
CA ILE A 116 0.75 8.11 19.94
C ILE A 116 1.75 9.09 19.35
N SER A 117 1.77 9.18 18.04
CA SER A 117 2.60 10.12 17.28
C SER A 117 1.75 10.96 16.33
N LEU A 118 2.00 12.26 16.32
CA LEU A 118 1.37 13.23 15.41
C LEU A 118 2.42 13.82 14.51
N ALA A 119 2.21 13.77 13.19
CA ALA A 119 3.18 14.22 12.21
C ALA A 119 2.72 15.53 11.55
N SER A 120 3.57 16.55 11.61
CA SER A 120 3.47 17.73 10.78
C SER A 120 4.56 17.73 9.69
N ARG A 121 4.82 18.88 9.07
CA ARG A 121 5.77 18.98 7.96
C ARG A 121 7.21 18.72 8.38
N TYR A 122 7.65 19.32 9.48
CA TYR A 122 9.04 19.33 9.92
C TYR A 122 9.27 18.44 11.13
N ILE A 123 8.26 18.23 11.94
CA ILE A 123 8.33 17.54 13.22
C ILE A 123 7.32 16.37 13.30
N VAL A 124 7.71 15.33 14.02
CA VAL A 124 6.78 14.33 14.57
C VAL A 124 6.82 14.48 16.09
N LEU A 125 5.67 14.75 16.70
CA LEU A 125 5.49 14.79 18.15
C LEU A 125 5.07 13.41 18.65
N MET A 126 5.82 12.85 19.59
CA MET A 126 5.51 11.62 20.31
C MET A 126 4.97 12.00 21.68
N THR A 127 3.67 11.77 21.90
CA THR A 127 2.94 12.38 23.02
C THR A 127 3.15 11.68 24.35
N ASN A 128 3.51 10.41 24.35
CA ASN A 128 3.69 9.56 25.54
C ASN A 128 4.94 8.68 25.48
N HIS A 129 5.97 9.11 24.74
CA HIS A 129 7.23 8.39 24.60
C HIS A 129 8.43 9.30 24.84
N PRO A 130 8.76 9.65 26.09
CA PRO A 130 9.79 10.67 26.40
C PRO A 130 11.21 10.30 25.95
N ARG A 131 11.48 9.01 25.70
CA ARG A 131 12.77 8.51 25.18
C ARG A 131 12.76 8.20 23.69
N GLY A 132 11.64 8.43 23.00
CA GLY A 132 11.47 8.09 21.58
C GLY A 132 11.96 9.15 20.61
N GLY A 133 12.28 10.36 21.10
CA GLY A 133 12.67 11.52 20.28
C GLY A 133 14.04 11.41 19.65
N GLY A 134 14.34 12.37 18.77
CA GLY A 134 15.65 12.48 18.14
C GLY A 134 15.61 13.07 16.74
N ILE A 135 16.47 12.56 15.91
CA ILE A 135 16.68 13.03 14.53
C ILE A 135 16.33 11.88 13.59
N SER A 136 15.69 12.18 12.48
CA SER A 136 15.40 11.19 11.44
C SER A 136 16.63 10.35 11.13
N ARG A 137 16.47 9.03 11.05
CA ARG A 137 17.56 8.08 10.74
C ARG A 137 18.16 8.27 9.34
N ARG A 138 17.56 9.13 8.52
CA ARG A 138 18.04 9.48 7.17
C ARG A 138 19.00 10.65 7.16
N ILE A 139 19.13 11.38 8.26
CA ILE A 139 19.99 12.52 8.40
C ILE A 139 21.33 12.02 8.95
N HIS A 140 22.40 12.26 8.21
CA HIS A 140 23.75 11.77 8.52
C HIS A 140 24.77 12.91 8.43
N GLY A 141 25.96 12.68 8.98
CA GLY A 141 27.10 13.61 8.89
C GLY A 141 26.81 14.98 9.51
N GLU A 142 27.37 16.03 8.91
CA GLU A 142 27.27 17.43 9.39
C GLU A 142 25.84 17.94 9.52
N GLU A 143 24.93 17.48 8.64
CA GLU A 143 23.51 17.84 8.73
C GLU A 143 22.90 17.35 10.05
N ARG A 144 23.34 16.17 10.52
CA ARG A 144 22.85 15.61 11.78
C ARG A 144 23.24 16.45 12.97
N ASP A 145 24.46 17.00 12.98
CA ASP A 145 24.98 17.83 14.08
C ASP A 145 24.25 19.17 14.12
N LYS A 146 23.99 19.77 12.96
CA LYS A 146 23.16 21.00 12.84
C LYS A 146 21.75 20.78 13.38
N VAL A 147 21.10 19.70 12.97
CA VAL A 147 19.73 19.38 13.40
C VAL A 147 19.69 19.05 14.90
N LYS A 148 20.77 18.49 15.48
CA LYS A 148 20.88 18.25 16.92
C LYS A 148 20.85 19.55 17.71
N ALA A 149 21.61 20.56 17.28
CA ALA A 149 21.59 21.88 17.92
C ALA A 149 20.21 22.54 17.87
N LEU A 150 19.48 22.38 16.75
CA LEU A 150 18.10 22.85 16.64
C LEU A 150 17.14 22.11 17.58
N LEU A 151 17.30 20.78 17.72
CA LEU A 151 16.49 19.96 18.62
C LEU A 151 16.69 20.38 20.08
N ASP A 152 17.92 20.63 20.48
CA ASP A 152 18.27 21.07 21.85
C ASP A 152 17.69 22.46 22.19
N GLY A 153 17.40 23.29 21.17
CA GLY A 153 16.75 24.59 21.31
C GLY A 153 15.22 24.54 21.40
N LEU A 154 14.58 23.38 21.15
CA LEU A 154 13.13 23.25 21.18
C LEU A 154 12.61 22.99 22.59
N THR A 155 11.58 23.73 23.02
CA THR A 155 10.91 23.48 24.30
C THR A 155 9.83 22.42 24.15
N VAL A 156 10.21 21.16 24.43
CA VAL A 156 9.30 20.01 24.38
C VAL A 156 8.64 19.81 25.74
N PRO A 157 7.31 19.58 25.84
CA PRO A 157 6.63 19.31 27.10
C PRO A 157 7.14 18.04 27.78
N GLU A 158 7.06 18.01 29.12
CA GLU A 158 7.45 16.84 29.90
C GLU A 158 6.63 15.60 29.51
N GLY A 159 7.28 14.46 29.44
CA GLY A 159 6.64 13.19 29.01
C GLY A 159 6.54 13.02 27.49
N MET A 160 6.81 14.05 26.71
CA MET A 160 6.78 14.03 25.25
C MET A 160 8.19 14.02 24.66
N SER A 161 8.29 13.70 23.38
CA SER A 161 9.53 13.84 22.60
C SER A 161 9.22 14.19 21.15
N VAL A 162 10.21 14.69 20.46
CA VAL A 162 10.07 15.10 19.05
C VAL A 162 11.11 14.43 18.17
N ILE A 163 10.74 14.18 16.91
CA ILE A 163 11.66 13.75 15.87
C ILE A 163 11.64 14.80 14.77
N ILE A 164 12.81 15.36 14.45
CA ILE A 164 12.93 16.26 13.30
C ILE A 164 13.00 15.42 12.02
N ARG A 165 12.11 15.74 11.08
CA ARG A 165 12.01 15.09 9.76
C ARG A 165 13.06 15.68 8.81
N THR A 166 13.32 14.97 7.70
CA THR A 166 14.25 15.44 6.64
C THR A 166 13.86 16.80 6.06
N ALA A 167 12.58 17.16 6.06
CA ALA A 167 12.09 18.46 5.60
C ALA A 167 12.46 19.62 6.56
N GLY A 168 12.91 19.30 7.78
CA GLY A 168 13.30 20.30 8.79
C GLY A 168 14.81 20.58 8.84
N ILE A 169 15.65 19.99 7.95
CA ILE A 169 17.11 20.12 7.99
C ILE A 169 17.56 21.58 7.86
N ASP A 170 17.03 22.31 6.87
CA ASP A 170 17.43 23.68 6.54
C ASP A 170 16.49 24.72 7.12
N LYS A 171 15.74 24.37 8.19
CA LYS A 171 14.75 25.24 8.80
C LYS A 171 15.31 25.98 10.01
N GLN A 172 14.76 27.18 10.26
CA GLN A 172 15.11 27.98 11.44
C GLN A 172 14.35 27.47 12.66
N ILE A 173 14.85 27.79 13.87
CA ILE A 173 14.24 27.35 15.12
C ILE A 173 12.81 27.86 15.29
N GLU A 174 12.51 29.04 14.76
CA GLU A 174 11.19 29.66 14.79
C GLU A 174 10.16 28.86 13.98
N GLU A 175 10.55 28.33 12.81
CA GLU A 175 9.69 27.48 11.98
C GLU A 175 9.42 26.14 12.65
N LEU A 176 10.44 25.55 13.29
CA LEU A 176 10.29 24.29 14.04
C LEU A 176 9.45 24.50 15.31
N THR A 177 9.63 25.62 16.02
CA THR A 177 8.83 25.95 17.20
C THR A 177 7.36 26.13 16.83
N TRP A 178 7.09 26.82 15.74
CA TRP A 178 5.75 26.99 15.22
C TRP A 178 5.09 25.65 14.86
N ASP A 179 5.81 24.75 14.18
CA ASP A 179 5.33 23.43 13.80
C ASP A 179 5.05 22.55 15.04
N LEU A 180 5.89 22.66 16.08
CA LEU A 180 5.69 22.02 17.37
C LEU A 180 4.47 22.56 18.11
N ASP A 181 4.25 23.85 18.10
CA ASP A 181 3.10 24.48 18.77
C ASP A 181 1.76 24.11 18.11
N TYR A 182 1.76 23.96 16.78
CA TYR A 182 0.64 23.38 16.04
C TYR A 182 0.33 21.96 16.54
N LEU A 183 1.35 21.09 16.64
CA LEU A 183 1.19 19.71 17.09
C LEU A 183 0.75 19.61 18.57
N LYS A 184 1.25 20.50 19.43
CA LYS A 184 0.79 20.59 20.84
C LYS A 184 -0.70 20.92 20.90
N LYS A 185 -1.16 21.89 20.10
CA LYS A 185 -2.56 22.29 20.07
C LYS A 185 -3.44 21.14 19.55
N LEU A 186 -3.00 20.48 18.46
CA LEU A 186 -3.69 19.30 17.93
C LEU A 186 -3.80 18.18 18.97
N TRP A 187 -2.73 17.95 19.75
CA TRP A 187 -2.74 16.94 20.80
C TRP A 187 -3.75 17.26 21.91
N LEU A 188 -3.86 18.52 22.32
CA LEU A 188 -4.85 18.93 23.33
C LEU A 188 -6.29 18.65 22.88
N GLU A 189 -6.61 18.89 21.62
CA GLU A 189 -7.92 18.56 21.04
C GLU A 189 -8.15 17.04 20.99
N VAL A 190 -7.14 16.27 20.58
CA VAL A 190 -7.19 14.80 20.57
C VAL A 190 -7.37 14.26 21.99
N GLU A 191 -6.62 14.77 22.97
CA GLU A 191 -6.74 14.38 24.37
C GLU A 191 -8.14 14.68 24.95
N SER A 192 -8.71 15.83 24.60
CA SER A 192 -10.08 16.17 24.98
C SER A 192 -11.10 15.22 24.35
N ALA A 193 -10.90 14.87 23.06
CA ALA A 193 -11.75 13.92 22.36
C ALA A 193 -11.66 12.50 22.94
N ILE A 194 -10.46 12.05 23.35
CA ILE A 194 -10.25 10.76 24.02
C ILE A 194 -11.13 10.63 25.27
N LYS A 195 -11.24 11.71 26.07
CA LYS A 195 -12.04 11.72 27.31
C LYS A 195 -13.54 11.56 27.05
N SER A 196 -14.03 12.06 25.92
CA SER A 196 -15.45 12.00 25.54
C SER A 196 -15.80 10.80 24.64
N ALA A 197 -14.81 10.15 24.04
CA ALA A 197 -15.00 9.05 23.10
C ALA A 197 -15.47 7.77 23.78
N ARG A 198 -16.26 6.97 23.04
CA ARG A 198 -16.70 5.62 23.44
C ARG A 198 -15.81 4.56 22.76
N ALA A 199 -15.85 3.33 23.29
CA ALA A 199 -15.18 2.20 22.67
C ALA A 199 -15.57 2.03 21.19
N THR A 200 -14.61 1.61 20.37
CA THR A 200 -14.69 1.44 18.90
C THR A 200 -14.92 2.73 18.10
N GLN A 201 -14.64 3.89 18.69
CA GLN A 201 -14.80 5.17 18.03
C GLN A 201 -13.47 5.68 17.45
N LEU A 202 -13.52 6.20 16.22
CA LEU A 202 -12.43 6.95 15.61
C LEU A 202 -12.32 8.33 16.29
N ILE A 203 -11.17 8.61 16.90
CA ILE A 203 -10.88 9.87 17.59
C ILE A 203 -10.27 10.87 16.63
N TYR A 204 -9.19 10.47 15.96
CA TYR A 204 -8.45 11.29 15.01
C TYR A 204 -8.24 10.52 13.72
N ALA A 205 -8.65 11.10 12.61
CA ALA A 205 -8.26 10.62 11.28
C ALA A 205 -6.93 11.27 10.90
N ASP A 206 -5.94 10.46 10.51
CA ASP A 206 -4.75 11.05 9.91
C ASP A 206 -5.15 11.84 8.65
N GLN A 207 -4.28 12.76 8.28
CA GLN A 207 -4.51 13.71 7.20
C GLN A 207 -5.01 13.03 5.91
N SER A 208 -5.93 13.69 5.21
CA SER A 208 -6.42 13.25 3.89
C SER A 208 -5.30 13.13 2.88
N LEU A 209 -5.54 12.44 1.76
CA LEU A 209 -4.57 12.30 0.67
C LEU A 209 -4.02 13.67 0.23
N ILE A 210 -4.87 14.69 0.13
CA ILE A 210 -4.49 16.05 -0.25
C ILE A 210 -3.52 16.64 0.76
N GLN A 211 -3.86 16.56 2.05
CA GLN A 211 -3.03 17.10 3.12
C GLN A 211 -1.69 16.36 3.22
N LYS A 212 -1.69 15.02 3.12
CA LYS A 212 -0.47 14.20 3.07
C LYS A 212 0.40 14.59 1.88
N THR A 213 -0.20 14.78 0.71
CA THR A 213 0.50 15.15 -0.51
C THR A 213 1.16 16.53 -0.36
N ILE A 214 0.45 17.52 0.18
CA ILE A 214 1.01 18.85 0.43
C ILE A 214 2.12 18.79 1.47
N ARG A 215 1.91 18.09 2.57
CA ARG A 215 2.88 17.95 3.65
C ARG A 215 4.20 17.32 3.19
N ASP A 216 4.11 16.23 2.42
CA ASP A 216 5.26 15.35 2.16
C ASP A 216 5.95 15.65 0.82
N TYR A 217 5.21 16.11 -0.19
CA TYR A 217 5.72 16.28 -1.56
C TYR A 217 5.80 17.73 -2.05
N PHE A 218 5.02 18.67 -1.48
CA PHE A 218 4.96 20.03 -2.00
C PHE A 218 6.18 20.85 -1.55
N LYS A 219 7.25 20.78 -2.34
CA LYS A 219 8.55 21.43 -2.14
C LYS A 219 8.84 22.42 -3.26
N GLU A 220 9.97 23.14 -3.16
CA GLU A 220 10.43 24.12 -4.16
C GLU A 220 10.52 23.55 -5.59
N GLU A 221 10.96 22.30 -5.72
CA GLU A 221 11.05 21.60 -7.01
C GLU A 221 9.71 21.41 -7.72
N ILE A 222 8.59 21.54 -7.00
CA ILE A 222 7.24 21.39 -7.55
C ILE A 222 6.81 22.72 -8.15
N GLY A 223 6.53 22.69 -9.43
CA GLY A 223 6.06 23.87 -10.15
C GLY A 223 4.59 24.17 -9.90
N GLU A 224 3.76 23.13 -9.93
CA GLU A 224 2.31 23.27 -9.77
C GLU A 224 1.73 22.08 -9.02
N LEU A 225 0.67 22.35 -8.25
CA LEU A 225 -0.26 21.35 -7.71
C LEU A 225 -1.63 21.63 -8.33
N VAL A 226 -2.17 20.68 -9.07
CA VAL A 226 -3.42 20.81 -9.83
C VAL A 226 -4.49 19.94 -9.22
N VAL A 227 -5.66 20.50 -8.94
CA VAL A 227 -6.82 19.81 -8.32
C VAL A 227 -8.03 19.99 -9.21
N ASP A 228 -8.80 18.95 -9.46
CA ASP A 228 -9.94 18.93 -10.38
C ASP A 228 -11.31 19.17 -9.74
N ASN A 229 -11.36 19.46 -8.45
CA ASN A 229 -12.59 19.76 -7.71
C ASN A 229 -12.47 21.06 -6.92
N GLU A 230 -13.50 21.88 -6.93
CA GLU A 230 -13.48 23.21 -6.30
C GLU A 230 -13.43 23.14 -4.75
N GLU A 231 -14.13 22.18 -4.14
CA GLU A 231 -14.12 22.01 -2.68
C GLU A 231 -12.74 21.56 -2.20
N ASP A 232 -12.18 20.54 -2.86
CA ASP A 232 -10.85 20.01 -2.56
C ASP A 232 -9.74 21.01 -2.89
N PHE A 233 -9.92 21.86 -3.92
CA PHE A 233 -9.02 22.98 -4.20
C PHE A 233 -8.99 24.00 -3.06
N LYS A 234 -10.16 24.43 -2.56
CA LYS A 234 -10.26 25.33 -1.40
C LYS A 234 -9.67 24.71 -0.14
N ALA A 235 -9.92 23.41 0.09
CA ALA A 235 -9.32 22.68 1.20
C ALA A 235 -7.79 22.62 1.09
N ALA A 236 -7.26 22.35 -0.12
CA ALA A 236 -5.82 22.37 -0.40
C ALA A 236 -5.19 23.74 -0.13
N GLN A 237 -5.82 24.83 -0.60
CA GLN A 237 -5.34 26.20 -0.35
C GLN A 237 -5.36 26.54 1.15
N THR A 238 -6.45 26.20 1.84
CA THR A 238 -6.59 26.44 3.29
C THR A 238 -5.50 25.71 4.07
N TYR A 239 -5.24 24.44 3.74
CA TYR A 239 -4.20 23.66 4.38
C TYR A 239 -2.79 24.17 4.02
N ALA A 240 -2.53 24.47 2.75
CA ALA A 240 -1.24 25.00 2.30
C ALA A 240 -0.92 26.36 2.94
N THR A 241 -1.91 27.23 3.14
CA THR A 241 -1.74 28.52 3.83
C THR A 241 -1.22 28.33 5.25
N LYS A 242 -1.61 27.23 5.92
CA LYS A 242 -1.13 26.88 7.27
C LYS A 242 0.28 26.28 7.26
N ILE A 243 0.63 25.47 6.27
CA ILE A 243 1.83 24.62 6.28
C ILE A 243 2.93 25.13 5.34
N VAL A 244 2.57 25.72 4.20
CA VAL A 244 3.47 26.16 3.13
C VAL A 244 2.97 27.43 2.44
N PRO A 245 2.81 28.54 3.16
CA PRO A 245 2.17 29.75 2.64
C PRO A 245 2.83 30.27 1.35
N ASP A 246 4.14 30.11 1.19
CA ASP A 246 4.91 30.55 0.02
C ASP A 246 4.57 29.80 -1.27
N PHE A 247 3.86 28.68 -1.17
CA PHE A 247 3.51 27.84 -2.33
C PHE A 247 2.03 27.85 -2.68
N VAL A 248 1.19 28.60 -1.97
CA VAL A 248 -0.27 28.66 -2.20
C VAL A 248 -0.60 29.07 -3.64
N ASP A 249 0.16 30.01 -4.21
CA ASP A 249 -0.03 30.50 -5.58
C ASP A 249 0.26 29.43 -6.66
N LYS A 250 0.99 28.37 -6.30
CA LYS A 250 1.26 27.24 -7.18
C LYS A 250 0.11 26.21 -7.23
N ILE A 251 -0.91 26.36 -6.37
CA ILE A 251 -2.10 25.50 -6.38
C ILE A 251 -3.06 26.04 -7.43
N LYS A 252 -3.47 25.17 -8.36
CA LYS A 252 -4.33 25.54 -9.50
C LYS A 252 -5.58 24.65 -9.52
N LEU A 253 -6.71 25.28 -9.82
CA LEU A 253 -7.94 24.55 -10.12
C LEU A 253 -7.92 24.13 -11.59
N TYR A 254 -8.22 22.86 -11.85
CA TYR A 254 -8.43 22.33 -13.18
C TYR A 254 -9.93 22.38 -13.52
N SER A 255 -10.27 23.02 -14.65
CA SER A 255 -11.66 23.26 -15.06
C SER A 255 -11.97 22.82 -16.50
N GLU A 256 -11.10 22.01 -17.10
CA GLU A 256 -11.33 21.51 -18.46
C GLU A 256 -12.27 20.29 -18.47
N GLU A 257 -12.94 20.03 -19.59
CA GLU A 257 -13.88 18.91 -19.76
C GLU A 257 -13.19 17.54 -19.76
N VAL A 258 -11.92 17.48 -20.24
CA VAL A 258 -11.15 16.24 -20.25
C VAL A 258 -10.71 15.90 -18.82
N PRO A 259 -10.92 14.66 -18.32
CA PRO A 259 -10.48 14.30 -16.98
C PRO A 259 -8.99 14.58 -16.74
N LEU A 260 -8.63 15.09 -15.56
CA LEU A 260 -7.30 15.59 -15.23
C LEU A 260 -6.19 14.58 -15.58
N PHE A 261 -6.30 13.33 -15.15
CA PHE A 261 -5.27 12.33 -15.42
C PHE A 261 -5.17 11.94 -16.90
N ALA A 262 -6.28 11.99 -17.62
CA ALA A 262 -6.32 11.73 -19.06
C ALA A 262 -5.61 12.84 -19.84
N SER A 263 -5.81 14.13 -19.48
CA SER A 263 -5.18 15.28 -20.15
C SER A 263 -3.65 15.27 -20.01
N TYR A 264 -3.12 14.69 -18.93
CA TYR A 264 -1.68 14.52 -18.71
C TYR A 264 -1.16 13.14 -19.16
N GLY A 265 -1.99 12.28 -19.76
CA GLY A 265 -1.61 10.94 -20.22
C GLY A 265 -1.17 10.00 -19.08
N ILE A 266 -1.70 10.19 -17.87
CA ILE A 266 -1.28 9.46 -16.67
C ILE A 266 -1.99 8.11 -16.56
N GLU A 267 -3.22 7.96 -17.05
CA GLU A 267 -3.97 6.70 -16.95
C GLU A 267 -3.22 5.52 -17.54
N SER A 268 -2.64 5.67 -18.74
CA SER A 268 -1.86 4.60 -19.38
C SER A 268 -0.59 4.23 -18.61
N LYS A 269 -0.02 5.18 -17.85
CA LYS A 269 1.18 4.96 -17.01
C LYS A 269 0.82 4.27 -15.71
N ILE A 270 -0.35 4.57 -15.14
CA ILE A 270 -0.91 3.84 -14.01
C ILE A 270 -1.20 2.39 -14.43
N GLU A 271 -1.87 2.17 -15.56
CA GLU A 271 -2.10 0.81 -16.09
C GLU A 271 -0.78 0.04 -16.27
N SER A 272 0.27 0.69 -16.76
CA SER A 272 1.60 0.05 -16.88
C SER A 272 2.21 -0.36 -15.56
N ALA A 273 1.85 0.32 -14.45
CA ALA A 273 2.31 -0.03 -13.11
C ALA A 273 1.66 -1.33 -12.58
N PHE A 274 0.55 -1.79 -13.18
CA PHE A 274 -0.05 -3.10 -12.89
C PHE A 274 0.48 -4.20 -13.79
N SER A 275 1.17 -3.85 -14.88
CA SER A 275 1.73 -4.83 -15.81
C SER A 275 2.85 -5.63 -15.17
N ARG A 276 2.83 -6.96 -15.35
CA ARG A 276 3.93 -7.85 -14.96
C ARG A 276 5.23 -7.47 -15.68
N GLU A 277 5.15 -7.07 -16.96
CA GLU A 277 6.27 -6.70 -17.81
C GLU A 277 6.38 -5.19 -17.98
N VAL A 278 7.59 -4.64 -17.83
CA VAL A 278 7.92 -3.23 -18.01
C VAL A 278 9.01 -3.10 -19.05
N LYS A 279 8.75 -2.35 -20.10
CA LYS A 279 9.71 -2.14 -21.18
C LYS A 279 10.79 -1.14 -20.81
N LEU A 280 12.03 -1.43 -21.22
CA LEU A 280 13.18 -0.54 -21.08
C LEU A 280 13.42 0.27 -22.37
N PRO A 281 14.07 1.45 -22.28
CA PRO A 281 14.35 2.31 -23.43
C PRO A 281 15.15 1.63 -24.54
N SER A 282 16.09 0.76 -24.20
CA SER A 282 16.91 0.00 -25.16
C SER A 282 16.14 -1.13 -25.87
N GLY A 283 14.88 -1.39 -25.47
CA GLY A 283 14.04 -2.47 -26.00
C GLY A 283 14.07 -3.75 -25.15
N GLY A 284 14.87 -3.80 -24.07
CA GLY A 284 14.79 -4.83 -23.04
C GLY A 284 13.53 -4.72 -22.21
N SER A 285 13.33 -5.63 -21.27
CA SER A 285 12.18 -5.59 -20.35
C SER A 285 12.53 -6.12 -18.96
N LEU A 286 11.78 -5.62 -17.97
CA LEU A 286 11.73 -6.15 -16.60
C LEU A 286 10.50 -7.02 -16.45
N VAL A 287 10.63 -8.16 -15.79
CA VAL A 287 9.51 -9.00 -15.39
C VAL A 287 9.47 -9.00 -13.85
N ILE A 288 8.37 -8.49 -13.27
CA ILE A 288 8.23 -8.31 -11.83
C ILE A 288 7.17 -9.26 -11.31
N ASP A 289 7.58 -10.22 -10.50
CA ASP A 289 6.71 -11.23 -9.90
C ASP A 289 6.71 -11.10 -8.37
N SER A 290 5.55 -10.77 -7.81
CA SER A 290 5.36 -10.67 -6.37
C SER A 290 4.80 -11.99 -5.83
N GLY A 291 5.64 -12.75 -5.12
CA GLY A 291 5.26 -13.96 -4.41
C GLY A 291 4.78 -13.68 -2.97
N GLU A 292 4.49 -14.74 -2.22
CA GLU A 292 4.09 -14.63 -0.82
C GLU A 292 5.26 -14.21 0.09
N ALA A 293 6.47 -14.70 -0.17
CA ALA A 293 7.64 -14.48 0.66
C ALA A 293 8.56 -13.35 0.14
N LEU A 294 8.70 -13.23 -1.18
CA LEU A 294 9.60 -12.28 -1.82
C LEU A 294 9.06 -11.82 -3.18
N THR A 295 9.60 -10.71 -3.66
CA THR A 295 9.41 -10.26 -5.05
C THR A 295 10.67 -10.57 -5.84
N SER A 296 10.53 -11.19 -7.02
CA SER A 296 11.61 -11.39 -7.98
C SER A 296 11.48 -10.41 -9.15
N VAL A 297 12.61 -9.95 -9.64
CA VAL A 297 12.72 -9.09 -10.82
C VAL A 297 13.72 -9.73 -11.78
N ASP A 298 13.24 -10.14 -12.95
CA ASP A 298 14.04 -10.70 -14.03
C ASP A 298 14.27 -9.64 -15.12
N ILE A 299 15.47 -9.62 -15.72
CA ILE A 299 15.89 -8.63 -16.71
C ILE A 299 16.15 -9.32 -18.03
N ASN A 300 15.37 -8.95 -19.04
CA ASN A 300 15.51 -9.48 -20.40
C ASN A 300 16.17 -8.44 -21.32
N SER A 301 17.22 -8.84 -22.03
CA SER A 301 17.87 -7.99 -23.04
C SER A 301 17.04 -7.93 -24.33
N ALA A 302 17.18 -6.84 -25.09
CA ALA A 302 16.59 -6.75 -26.41
C ALA A 302 17.25 -7.73 -27.39
N ARG A 303 16.48 -8.26 -28.35
CA ARG A 303 16.97 -9.18 -29.40
C ARG A 303 17.95 -8.53 -30.42
N SER A 304 18.25 -7.25 -30.32
CA SER A 304 19.09 -6.55 -31.27
C SER A 304 20.59 -6.65 -30.93
N THR A 305 21.17 -7.80 -31.04
CA THR A 305 22.63 -8.00 -31.13
C THR A 305 23.13 -7.60 -32.54
N LYS A 306 23.01 -6.34 -32.89
CA LYS A 306 23.71 -5.81 -34.08
C LYS A 306 25.11 -5.39 -33.68
N GLY A 307 26.05 -6.34 -33.61
CA GLY A 307 27.49 -6.08 -33.76
C GLY A 307 28.19 -5.34 -32.60
N GLY A 308 27.61 -5.28 -31.39
CA GLY A 308 28.26 -4.73 -30.20
C GLY A 308 28.78 -5.82 -29.29
N ASP A 309 29.70 -5.47 -28.40
CA ASP A 309 30.17 -6.32 -27.32
C ASP A 309 28.99 -6.76 -26.45
N ILE A 310 28.89 -8.05 -26.14
CA ILE A 310 27.84 -8.65 -25.32
C ILE A 310 27.88 -8.00 -23.92
N GLU A 311 29.06 -7.78 -23.40
CA GLU A 311 29.31 -7.14 -22.09
C GLU A 311 28.79 -5.69 -22.06
N GLU A 312 29.03 -4.89 -23.10
CA GLU A 312 28.54 -3.51 -23.20
C GLU A 312 27.01 -3.46 -23.29
N THR A 313 26.40 -4.39 -24.00
CA THR A 313 24.95 -4.52 -24.12
C THR A 313 24.34 -4.91 -22.76
N ALA A 314 24.94 -5.86 -22.05
CA ALA A 314 24.53 -6.28 -20.72
C ALA A 314 24.60 -5.10 -19.73
N LEU A 315 25.73 -4.40 -19.69
CA LEU A 315 25.93 -3.24 -18.84
C LEU A 315 24.88 -2.15 -19.10
N LYS A 316 24.66 -1.80 -20.35
CA LYS A 316 23.68 -0.77 -20.73
C LYS A 316 22.28 -1.17 -20.28
N THR A 317 21.87 -2.41 -20.55
CA THR A 317 20.54 -2.91 -20.15
C THR A 317 20.41 -2.93 -18.64
N ASN A 318 21.43 -3.39 -17.91
CA ASN A 318 21.43 -3.44 -16.45
C ASN A 318 21.37 -2.03 -15.81
N LEU A 319 22.03 -1.02 -16.40
CA LEU A 319 21.94 0.37 -15.93
C LEU A 319 20.53 0.96 -16.14
N GLU A 320 19.91 0.71 -17.28
CA GLU A 320 18.53 1.11 -17.54
C GLU A 320 17.56 0.38 -16.57
N ALA A 321 17.80 -0.92 -16.37
CA ALA A 321 17.04 -1.74 -15.44
C ALA A 321 17.13 -1.20 -14.00
N ALA A 322 18.33 -0.90 -13.50
CA ALA A 322 18.55 -0.36 -12.17
C ALA A 322 17.77 0.94 -11.93
N ALA A 323 17.77 1.85 -12.90
CA ALA A 323 17.01 3.10 -12.84
C ALA A 323 15.49 2.86 -12.83
N GLU A 324 15.00 1.93 -13.66
CA GLU A 324 13.58 1.62 -13.76
C GLU A 324 13.09 0.80 -12.57
N ILE A 325 13.88 -0.16 -12.04
CA ILE A 325 13.55 -0.94 -10.86
C ILE A 325 13.35 -0.02 -9.66
N GLY A 326 14.26 0.93 -9.41
CA GLY A 326 14.10 1.91 -8.34
C GLY A 326 12.78 2.68 -8.43
N ARG A 327 12.37 3.08 -9.64
CA ARG A 327 11.09 3.72 -9.90
C ARG A 327 9.90 2.79 -9.65
N GLN A 328 9.94 1.56 -10.17
CA GLN A 328 8.85 0.58 -10.07
C GLN A 328 8.63 0.12 -8.62
N VAL A 329 9.71 -0.09 -7.88
CA VAL A 329 9.64 -0.47 -6.46
C VAL A 329 8.94 0.61 -5.63
N LYS A 330 9.23 1.88 -5.91
CA LYS A 330 8.56 3.03 -5.27
C LYS A 330 7.10 3.16 -5.72
N LEU A 331 6.84 3.14 -7.02
CA LEU A 331 5.52 3.35 -7.62
C LEU A 331 4.51 2.27 -7.17
N ARG A 332 4.93 1.01 -7.13
CA ARG A 332 4.10 -0.14 -6.74
C ARG A 332 4.07 -0.38 -5.22
N ASP A 333 4.86 0.38 -4.45
CA ASP A 333 5.18 0.15 -3.04
C ASP A 333 5.57 -1.31 -2.74
N LEU A 334 6.44 -1.88 -3.57
CA LEU A 334 6.98 -3.21 -3.33
C LEU A 334 7.81 -3.19 -2.05
N GLY A 335 7.57 -4.13 -1.16
CA GLY A 335 8.26 -4.17 0.12
C GLY A 335 8.49 -5.60 0.61
N GLY A 336 9.41 -5.74 1.53
CA GLY A 336 9.94 -7.02 1.99
C GLY A 336 11.27 -7.30 1.32
N LEU A 337 11.54 -8.56 1.04
CA LEU A 337 12.74 -9.00 0.30
C LEU A 337 12.44 -8.95 -1.20
N ILE A 338 13.33 -8.30 -1.94
CA ILE A 338 13.27 -8.18 -3.40
C ILE A 338 14.60 -8.73 -3.94
N VAL A 339 14.51 -9.67 -4.88
CA VAL A 339 15.69 -10.28 -5.52
C VAL A 339 15.66 -9.90 -6.99
N ILE A 340 16.76 -9.32 -7.44
CA ILE A 340 16.91 -8.82 -8.82
C ILE A 340 17.95 -9.68 -9.51
N ASP A 341 17.57 -10.25 -10.64
CA ASP A 341 18.42 -11.07 -11.51
C ASP A 341 18.97 -10.20 -12.64
N PHE A 342 20.20 -9.70 -12.44
CA PHE A 342 20.88 -8.89 -13.45
C PHE A 342 21.51 -9.78 -14.53
N ILE A 343 21.52 -9.27 -15.78
CA ILE A 343 22.21 -9.95 -16.87
C ILE A 343 23.68 -10.13 -16.47
N ASP A 344 24.21 -11.34 -16.64
CA ASP A 344 25.59 -11.67 -16.30
C ASP A 344 26.59 -10.73 -16.97
N MET A 345 27.57 -10.28 -16.17
CA MET A 345 28.67 -9.43 -16.59
C MET A 345 29.99 -10.04 -16.09
N GLU A 346 30.99 -10.11 -16.96
CA GLU A 346 32.28 -10.70 -16.65
C GLU A 346 33.19 -9.73 -15.88
N GLU A 347 33.07 -8.41 -16.14
CA GLU A 347 33.90 -7.40 -15.51
C GLU A 347 33.34 -6.93 -14.15
N PRO A 348 34.09 -7.12 -13.02
CA PRO A 348 33.65 -6.66 -11.70
C PRO A 348 33.36 -5.15 -11.62
N LYS A 349 34.06 -4.34 -12.42
CA LYS A 349 33.84 -2.90 -12.52
C LYS A 349 32.44 -2.56 -13.06
N ASN A 350 31.87 -3.41 -13.89
CA ASN A 350 30.53 -3.21 -14.43
C ASN A 350 29.48 -3.52 -13.37
N ASN A 351 29.70 -4.56 -12.55
CA ASN A 351 28.86 -4.83 -11.38
C ASN A 351 28.82 -3.63 -10.42
N GLU A 352 29.98 -3.04 -10.09
CA GLU A 352 30.07 -1.84 -9.24
C GLU A 352 29.29 -0.65 -9.83
N LYS A 353 29.28 -0.46 -11.16
CA LYS A 353 28.50 0.59 -11.83
C LYS A 353 27.00 0.36 -11.65
N VAL A 354 26.54 -0.88 -11.81
CA VAL A 354 25.14 -1.26 -11.67
C VAL A 354 24.69 -1.13 -10.21
N GLU A 355 25.48 -1.60 -9.24
CA GLU A 355 25.24 -1.42 -7.81
C GLU A 355 25.08 0.06 -7.44
N ARG A 356 25.98 0.90 -7.96
CA ARG A 356 25.93 2.35 -7.76
C ARG A 356 24.67 2.95 -8.39
N ALA A 357 24.30 2.56 -9.61
CA ALA A 357 23.09 3.02 -10.27
C ALA A 357 21.83 2.62 -9.48
N MET A 358 21.82 1.40 -8.92
CA MET A 358 20.73 0.92 -8.07
C MET A 358 20.64 1.74 -6.77
N TYR A 359 21.77 2.02 -6.12
CA TYR A 359 21.81 2.89 -4.95
C TYR A 359 21.26 4.30 -5.25
N GLU A 360 21.73 4.94 -6.33
CA GLU A 360 21.27 6.29 -6.70
C GLU A 360 19.78 6.31 -7.07
N SER A 361 19.26 5.26 -7.73
CA SER A 361 17.83 5.18 -8.08
C SER A 361 16.90 5.04 -6.87
N THR A 362 17.41 4.47 -5.77
CA THR A 362 16.64 4.24 -4.54
C THR A 362 16.87 5.28 -3.44
N LYS A 363 17.90 6.13 -3.56
CA LYS A 363 18.34 7.11 -2.56
C LYS A 363 17.22 8.07 -2.11
N HIS A 364 16.32 8.44 -3.01
CA HIS A 364 15.21 9.35 -2.74
C HIS A 364 13.89 8.66 -2.40
N ASP A 365 13.91 7.36 -2.17
CA ASP A 365 12.72 6.64 -1.70
C ASP A 365 12.42 7.02 -0.24
N HIS A 366 11.13 7.18 0.07
CA HIS A 366 10.68 7.41 1.45
C HIS A 366 10.77 6.16 2.33
N ALA A 367 10.86 4.97 1.75
CA ALA A 367 11.07 3.73 2.48
C ALA A 367 12.54 3.56 2.94
N ARG A 368 12.73 2.83 4.02
CA ARG A 368 14.07 2.36 4.39
C ARG A 368 14.45 1.22 3.46
N ILE A 369 15.55 1.40 2.73
CA ILE A 369 16.10 0.40 1.82
C ILE A 369 17.49 -0.03 2.31
N GLN A 370 17.77 -1.32 2.15
CA GLN A 370 19.08 -1.91 2.31
C GLN A 370 19.39 -2.68 1.04
N LEU A 371 20.53 -2.43 0.43
CA LEU A 371 21.02 -3.09 -0.77
C LEU A 371 22.27 -3.89 -0.42
N ASP A 372 22.38 -5.09 -0.93
CA ASP A 372 23.60 -5.86 -0.92
C ASP A 372 24.33 -5.72 -2.28
N LYS A 373 25.52 -6.30 -2.38
CA LYS A 373 26.27 -6.36 -3.63
C LYS A 373 25.70 -7.42 -4.57
N ILE A 374 26.00 -7.31 -5.85
CA ILE A 374 25.69 -8.37 -6.82
C ILE A 374 26.49 -9.62 -6.43
N SER A 375 25.78 -10.71 -6.17
CA SER A 375 26.36 -11.98 -5.79
C SER A 375 27.05 -12.66 -6.97
N ARG A 376 27.83 -13.72 -6.71
CA ARG A 376 28.44 -14.57 -7.74
C ARG A 376 27.43 -15.26 -8.68
N PHE A 377 26.17 -15.19 -8.37
CA PHE A 377 25.07 -15.72 -9.19
C PHE A 377 24.34 -14.65 -10.00
N GLY A 378 24.88 -13.43 -10.10
CA GLY A 378 24.22 -12.31 -10.79
C GLY A 378 23.10 -11.64 -10.00
N LEU A 379 22.78 -12.14 -8.79
CA LEU A 379 21.64 -11.67 -8.00
C LEU A 379 22.02 -10.51 -7.09
N LEU A 380 21.18 -9.45 -7.08
CA LEU A 380 21.22 -8.39 -6.09
C LEU A 380 20.05 -8.53 -5.14
N GLU A 381 20.35 -8.59 -3.84
CA GLU A 381 19.34 -8.65 -2.79
C GLU A 381 19.05 -7.25 -2.25
N MET A 382 17.75 -6.92 -2.16
CA MET A 382 17.26 -5.66 -1.62
C MET A 382 16.20 -5.93 -0.56
N SER A 383 16.33 -5.27 0.59
CA SER A 383 15.27 -5.20 1.59
C SER A 383 14.67 -3.80 1.60
N ARG A 384 13.35 -3.69 1.41
CA ARG A 384 12.62 -2.42 1.46
C ARG A 384 11.48 -2.48 2.47
N GLN A 385 11.44 -1.50 3.38
CA GLN A 385 10.33 -1.36 4.31
C GLN A 385 9.08 -0.89 3.54
N ARG A 386 7.99 -1.67 3.60
CA ARG A 386 6.72 -1.27 3.01
C ARG A 386 6.12 -0.09 3.81
N ILE A 387 5.72 0.97 3.11
CA ILE A 387 5.14 2.18 3.73
C ILE A 387 3.62 2.12 3.70
N LYS A 388 3.04 1.70 2.57
CA LYS A 388 1.60 1.60 2.29
C LYS A 388 1.26 0.22 1.71
N PRO A 389 -0.01 -0.17 1.57
CA PRO A 389 -0.37 -1.38 0.83
C PRO A 389 0.18 -1.32 -0.59
N ALA A 390 0.70 -2.45 -1.09
CA ALA A 390 1.18 -2.50 -2.47
C ALA A 390 0.03 -2.22 -3.45
N LEU A 391 0.34 -1.57 -4.56
CA LEU A 391 -0.66 -1.20 -5.57
C LEU A 391 -1.47 -2.42 -6.04
N ASN A 392 -0.82 -3.57 -6.21
CA ASN A 392 -1.48 -4.82 -6.56
C ASN A 392 -2.40 -5.36 -5.45
N ASP A 393 -2.09 -5.11 -4.17
CA ASP A 393 -2.93 -5.52 -3.05
C ASP A 393 -4.23 -4.69 -2.98
N LEU A 394 -4.18 -3.44 -3.46
CA LEU A 394 -5.30 -2.50 -3.45
C LEU A 394 -6.28 -2.73 -4.61
N MET A 395 -5.78 -3.01 -5.81
CA MET A 395 -6.58 -3.02 -7.03
C MET A 395 -6.65 -4.39 -7.72
N GLY A 396 -5.92 -5.39 -7.23
CA GLY A 396 -5.92 -6.71 -7.85
C GLY A 396 -5.39 -7.80 -6.93
N LYS A 397 -5.63 -9.05 -7.32
CA LYS A 397 -5.02 -10.24 -6.71
C LYS A 397 -4.36 -11.04 -7.81
N THR A 398 -3.07 -11.29 -7.71
CA THR A 398 -2.42 -12.31 -8.53
C THR A 398 -2.85 -13.68 -8.00
N ILE A 399 -3.71 -14.38 -8.75
CA ILE A 399 -4.14 -15.73 -8.42
C ILE A 399 -3.41 -16.67 -9.36
N TRP A 400 -2.76 -17.70 -8.79
CA TRP A 400 -2.22 -18.82 -9.54
C TRP A 400 -3.40 -19.64 -10.08
N VAL A 401 -3.65 -19.60 -11.39
CA VAL A 401 -4.74 -20.34 -12.02
C VAL A 401 -4.14 -21.35 -12.98
N ARG A 402 -4.57 -22.61 -12.87
CA ARG A 402 -4.24 -23.64 -13.86
C ARG A 402 -4.79 -23.26 -15.22
N SER A 403 -4.09 -23.61 -16.29
CA SER A 403 -4.60 -23.38 -17.64
C SER A 403 -5.93 -24.13 -17.84
N VAL A 404 -6.87 -23.51 -18.56
CA VAL A 404 -8.17 -24.11 -18.86
C VAL A 404 -8.03 -25.49 -19.50
N ALA A 405 -7.06 -25.63 -20.41
CA ALA A 405 -6.75 -26.92 -21.03
C ALA A 405 -6.38 -28.01 -20.00
N SER A 406 -5.50 -27.70 -19.04
CA SER A 406 -5.12 -28.62 -17.96
C SER A 406 -6.28 -29.00 -17.05
N ILE A 407 -7.20 -28.06 -16.83
CA ILE A 407 -8.42 -28.32 -16.06
C ILE A 407 -9.36 -29.26 -16.84
N CYS A 408 -9.55 -29.01 -18.13
CA CYS A 408 -10.33 -29.88 -19.01
C CYS A 408 -9.79 -31.31 -19.01
N GLU A 409 -8.47 -31.50 -19.09
CA GLU A 409 -7.86 -32.84 -19.01
C GLU A 409 -8.16 -33.54 -17.67
N SER A 410 -8.16 -32.81 -16.55
CA SER A 410 -8.52 -33.36 -15.25
C SER A 410 -10.00 -33.76 -15.20
N ILE A 411 -10.87 -32.93 -15.78
CA ILE A 411 -12.30 -33.20 -15.91
C ILE A 411 -12.52 -34.45 -16.74
N PHE A 412 -11.83 -34.63 -17.86
CA PHE A 412 -11.95 -35.81 -18.71
C PHE A 412 -11.57 -37.12 -17.96
N ARG A 413 -10.47 -37.09 -17.20
CA ARG A 413 -10.05 -38.23 -16.40
C ARG A 413 -11.11 -38.62 -15.38
N LEU A 414 -11.64 -37.62 -14.66
CA LEU A 414 -12.69 -37.86 -13.64
C LEU A 414 -14.04 -38.30 -14.25
N ILE A 415 -14.44 -37.71 -15.38
CA ILE A 415 -15.63 -38.13 -16.10
C ILE A 415 -15.48 -39.59 -16.56
N THR A 416 -14.34 -39.94 -17.16
CA THR A 416 -14.05 -41.31 -17.59
C THR A 416 -14.11 -42.30 -16.43
N GLU A 417 -13.45 -42.01 -15.33
CA GLU A 417 -13.47 -42.82 -14.11
C GLU A 417 -14.89 -43.05 -13.58
N LYS A 418 -15.65 -41.94 -13.46
CA LYS A 418 -17.04 -41.99 -12.98
C LYS A 418 -17.97 -42.76 -13.95
N SER A 419 -17.77 -42.61 -15.27
CA SER A 419 -18.54 -43.29 -16.29
C SER A 419 -18.32 -44.82 -16.29
N ILE A 420 -17.07 -45.27 -16.05
CA ILE A 420 -16.76 -46.71 -15.92
C ILE A 420 -17.56 -47.35 -14.79
N ASN A 421 -17.64 -46.67 -13.66
CA ASN A 421 -18.26 -47.17 -12.44
C ASN A 421 -19.79 -46.98 -12.41
N ASN A 422 -20.36 -46.14 -13.28
CA ASN A 422 -21.78 -45.75 -13.26
C ASN A 422 -22.38 -45.73 -14.67
N LYS A 423 -22.47 -46.87 -15.31
CA LYS A 423 -23.12 -47.03 -16.62
C LYS A 423 -24.59 -46.62 -16.58
N SER A 424 -25.11 -46.13 -17.69
CA SER A 424 -26.51 -45.68 -17.84
C SER A 424 -26.92 -44.58 -16.86
N SER A 425 -25.96 -43.75 -16.42
CA SER A 425 -26.17 -42.62 -15.52
C SER A 425 -25.99 -41.28 -16.24
N ILE A 426 -26.43 -40.18 -15.58
CA ILE A 426 -26.19 -38.83 -16.00
C ILE A 426 -25.10 -38.21 -15.11
N LEU A 427 -24.08 -37.67 -15.72
CA LEU A 427 -23.02 -36.90 -15.04
C LEU A 427 -23.31 -35.40 -15.19
N LEU A 428 -23.63 -34.76 -14.08
CA LEU A 428 -23.81 -33.30 -14.04
C LEU A 428 -22.49 -32.63 -13.74
N LEU A 429 -21.97 -31.92 -14.71
CA LEU A 429 -20.72 -31.16 -14.63
C LEU A 429 -21.03 -29.68 -14.45
N LYS A 430 -20.68 -29.09 -13.28
CA LYS A 430 -20.82 -27.67 -13.02
C LYS A 430 -19.45 -27.02 -13.09
N VAL A 431 -19.24 -26.09 -14.02
CA VAL A 431 -17.95 -25.46 -14.35
C VAL A 431 -18.08 -23.96 -14.57
N SER A 432 -16.93 -23.25 -14.58
CA SER A 432 -16.86 -21.85 -14.97
C SER A 432 -17.19 -21.65 -16.46
N PRO A 433 -17.56 -20.42 -16.88
CA PRO A 433 -17.82 -20.10 -18.29
C PRO A 433 -16.66 -20.43 -19.24
N ASN A 434 -15.42 -20.14 -18.82
CA ASN A 434 -14.24 -20.41 -19.66
C ASN A 434 -14.00 -21.90 -19.87
N VAL A 435 -14.15 -22.72 -18.83
CA VAL A 435 -14.01 -24.17 -18.89
C VAL A 435 -15.15 -24.79 -19.71
N ALA A 436 -16.39 -24.29 -19.55
CA ALA A 436 -17.52 -24.73 -20.36
C ALA A 436 -17.30 -24.44 -21.85
N ASN A 437 -16.84 -23.22 -22.20
CA ASN A 437 -16.55 -22.85 -23.58
C ASN A 437 -15.52 -23.78 -24.23
N GLU A 438 -14.43 -24.09 -23.54
CA GLU A 438 -13.38 -24.99 -24.04
C GLU A 438 -13.92 -26.43 -24.19
N LEU A 439 -14.66 -26.95 -23.19
CA LEU A 439 -15.22 -28.30 -23.21
C LEU A 439 -16.26 -28.49 -24.31
N LEU A 440 -17.19 -27.55 -24.46
CA LEU A 440 -18.33 -27.70 -25.37
C LEU A 440 -17.99 -27.39 -26.82
N ASN A 441 -16.95 -26.59 -27.08
CA ASN A 441 -16.56 -26.22 -28.44
C ASN A 441 -15.36 -27.06 -28.91
N LYS A 442 -14.25 -27.03 -28.20
CA LYS A 442 -13.00 -27.67 -28.63
C LYS A 442 -12.97 -29.16 -28.36
N TYR A 443 -13.47 -29.58 -27.18
CA TYR A 443 -13.39 -30.96 -26.71
C TYR A 443 -14.72 -31.73 -26.80
N ARG A 444 -15.72 -31.20 -27.48
CA ARG A 444 -17.01 -31.87 -27.67
C ARG A 444 -16.89 -33.28 -28.25
N PRO A 445 -16.05 -33.54 -29.27
CA PRO A 445 -15.90 -34.92 -29.80
C PRO A 445 -15.41 -35.92 -28.75
N ASN A 446 -14.59 -35.46 -27.79
CA ASN A 446 -14.08 -36.30 -26.71
C ASN A 446 -15.20 -36.65 -25.70
N LEU A 447 -16.08 -35.68 -25.40
CA LEU A 447 -17.26 -35.93 -24.56
C LEU A 447 -18.20 -36.95 -25.21
N ASP A 448 -18.53 -36.78 -26.47
CA ASP A 448 -19.39 -37.70 -27.25
C ASP A 448 -18.79 -39.13 -27.30
N GLN A 449 -17.46 -39.24 -27.40
CA GLN A 449 -16.79 -40.55 -27.37
C GLN A 449 -16.95 -41.24 -26.01
N ILE A 450 -16.84 -40.51 -24.91
CA ILE A 450 -17.03 -41.06 -23.55
C ILE A 450 -18.49 -41.49 -23.36
N GLU A 451 -19.45 -40.64 -23.75
CA GLU A 451 -20.88 -40.95 -23.67
C GLU A 451 -21.25 -42.26 -24.37
N ARG A 452 -20.80 -42.40 -25.62
CA ARG A 452 -21.04 -43.62 -26.43
C ARG A 452 -20.34 -44.84 -25.86
N LYS A 453 -19.11 -44.72 -25.38
CA LYS A 453 -18.30 -45.84 -24.90
C LYS A 453 -18.84 -46.43 -23.58
N PHE A 454 -19.36 -45.57 -22.71
CA PHE A 454 -19.76 -45.99 -21.36
C PHE A 454 -21.28 -45.91 -21.13
N ASP A 455 -22.07 -45.61 -22.16
CA ASP A 455 -23.54 -45.47 -22.05
C ASP A 455 -23.93 -44.49 -20.93
N THR A 456 -23.23 -43.32 -20.89
CA THR A 456 -23.49 -42.26 -19.91
C THR A 456 -23.87 -40.99 -20.65
N LYS A 457 -24.57 -40.09 -19.97
CA LYS A 457 -24.89 -38.75 -20.51
C LYS A 457 -24.21 -37.69 -19.70
N ILE A 458 -23.50 -36.77 -20.38
CA ILE A 458 -22.76 -35.68 -19.73
C ILE A 458 -23.52 -34.36 -19.95
N MET A 459 -23.97 -33.76 -18.86
CA MET A 459 -24.65 -32.45 -18.87
C MET A 459 -23.78 -31.42 -18.22
N THR A 460 -23.46 -30.35 -18.97
CA THR A 460 -22.63 -29.26 -18.49
C THR A 460 -23.48 -28.05 -18.09
N PHE A 461 -23.37 -27.65 -16.83
CA PHE A 461 -24.00 -26.44 -16.28
C PHE A 461 -22.92 -25.38 -16.04
N ILE A 462 -23.19 -24.16 -16.46
CA ILE A 462 -22.29 -23.03 -16.33
C ILE A 462 -22.59 -22.29 -15.03
N ASP A 463 -21.64 -22.23 -14.11
CA ASP A 463 -21.72 -21.38 -12.92
C ASP A 463 -20.86 -20.14 -13.12
N PRO A 464 -21.45 -18.96 -13.36
CA PRO A 464 -20.73 -17.73 -13.67
C PRO A 464 -19.88 -17.20 -12.51
N TYR A 465 -20.10 -17.71 -11.30
CA TYR A 465 -19.35 -17.32 -10.10
C TYR A 465 -18.22 -18.29 -9.71
N LYS A 466 -18.08 -19.39 -10.44
CA LYS A 466 -16.98 -20.34 -10.22
C LYS A 466 -15.69 -19.84 -10.83
N GLN A 467 -14.60 -20.03 -10.09
CA GLN A 467 -13.24 -19.93 -10.64
C GLN A 467 -12.97 -21.12 -11.58
N ASN A 468 -12.01 -20.95 -12.50
CA ASN A 468 -11.75 -21.97 -13.52
C ASN A 468 -11.35 -23.34 -12.94
N ASP A 469 -10.62 -23.36 -11.82
CA ASP A 469 -10.13 -24.58 -11.15
C ASP A 469 -11.16 -25.23 -10.21
N VAL A 470 -12.31 -24.60 -10.02
CA VAL A 470 -13.41 -25.12 -9.18
C VAL A 470 -14.49 -25.74 -10.05
N TYR A 471 -14.59 -27.04 -10.02
CA TYR A 471 -15.66 -27.78 -10.73
C TYR A 471 -16.24 -28.87 -9.85
N THR A 472 -17.47 -29.29 -10.17
CA THR A 472 -18.14 -30.41 -9.49
C THR A 472 -18.74 -31.37 -10.50
N ILE A 473 -18.66 -32.69 -10.21
CA ILE A 473 -19.24 -33.73 -11.03
C ILE A 473 -20.16 -34.55 -10.11
N GLU A 474 -21.46 -34.45 -10.34
CA GLU A 474 -22.50 -35.17 -9.63
C GLU A 474 -23.03 -36.33 -10.50
N ILE A 475 -23.35 -37.48 -9.89
CA ILE A 475 -23.90 -38.62 -10.58
C ILE A 475 -25.40 -38.70 -10.27
N LYS A 476 -26.22 -38.72 -11.30
CA LYS A 476 -27.68 -38.89 -11.18
C LYS A 476 -28.13 -40.16 -11.93
N LYS A 477 -29.08 -40.88 -11.36
CA LYS A 477 -29.70 -42.04 -12.05
C LYS A 477 -30.68 -41.54 -13.11
N ASN A 478 -30.59 -42.07 -14.31
CA ASN A 478 -31.37 -41.63 -15.48
C ASN A 478 -32.91 -41.64 -15.21
N ALA A 479 -33.41 -42.65 -14.49
CA ALA A 479 -34.83 -42.81 -14.17
C ALA A 479 -35.45 -41.71 -13.30
N TYR A 480 -34.63 -40.88 -12.61
CA TYR A 480 -35.08 -39.85 -11.67
C TYR A 480 -34.60 -38.45 -12.04
N PHE A 481 -34.04 -38.29 -13.26
CA PHE A 481 -33.48 -37.01 -13.66
C PHE A 481 -34.53 -36.12 -14.30
N ASP A 482 -34.79 -34.97 -13.68
CA ASP A 482 -35.60 -33.88 -14.21
C ASP A 482 -34.72 -32.67 -14.55
N TYR A 483 -34.52 -32.42 -15.84
CA TYR A 483 -33.69 -31.34 -16.36
C TYR A 483 -34.22 -29.95 -15.92
N ASN A 484 -35.54 -29.76 -15.94
CA ASN A 484 -36.14 -28.46 -15.60
C ASN A 484 -35.94 -28.13 -14.13
N LYS A 485 -36.10 -29.13 -13.26
CA LYS A 485 -35.85 -28.98 -11.83
C LYS A 485 -34.38 -28.66 -11.54
N GLU A 486 -33.44 -29.33 -12.19
CA GLU A 486 -32.03 -29.08 -12.00
C GLU A 486 -31.62 -27.68 -12.51
N LEU A 487 -32.25 -27.20 -13.60
CA LEU A 487 -32.07 -25.86 -14.14
C LEU A 487 -32.61 -24.79 -13.17
N GLU A 488 -33.80 -25.02 -12.59
CA GLU A 488 -34.37 -24.13 -11.57
C GLU A 488 -33.54 -24.07 -10.29
N ASP A 489 -33.08 -25.22 -9.80
CA ASP A 489 -32.24 -25.28 -8.59
C ASP A 489 -30.89 -24.58 -8.82
N SER A 490 -30.30 -24.74 -10.00
CA SER A 490 -29.10 -24.00 -10.39
C SER A 490 -29.37 -22.50 -10.48
N SER A 491 -30.49 -22.07 -11.07
CA SER A 491 -30.86 -20.66 -11.18
C SER A 491 -31.13 -20.02 -9.81
N LYS A 492 -31.80 -20.72 -8.90
CA LYS A 492 -32.01 -20.27 -7.51
C LYS A 492 -30.71 -20.15 -6.74
N ALA A 493 -29.78 -21.11 -6.92
CA ALA A 493 -28.44 -21.06 -6.32
C ALA A 493 -27.63 -19.86 -6.84
N PHE A 494 -27.83 -19.47 -8.11
CA PHE A 494 -27.21 -18.26 -8.69
C PHE A 494 -27.81 -16.98 -8.13
N GLN A 495 -29.14 -16.90 -8.02
CA GLN A 495 -29.83 -15.75 -7.43
C GLN A 495 -29.44 -15.53 -5.96
N ASN A 496 -29.32 -16.58 -5.17
CA ASN A 496 -28.86 -16.50 -3.79
C ASN A 496 -27.38 -16.11 -3.66
N LYS A 497 -26.54 -16.37 -4.66
CA LYS A 497 -25.16 -15.91 -4.70
C LYS A 497 -25.01 -14.48 -5.22
N SER A 498 -25.96 -14.01 -6.06
CA SER A 498 -25.98 -12.62 -6.57
C SER A 498 -26.44 -11.62 -5.51
N THR A 499 -27.12 -12.04 -4.45
CA THR A 499 -27.26 -11.26 -3.23
C THR A 499 -25.96 -11.28 -2.42
N TYR A 500 -24.82 -10.94 -3.05
CA TYR A 500 -23.77 -10.30 -2.30
C TYR A 500 -24.42 -9.03 -1.74
N ASN A 501 -24.76 -9.08 -0.46
CA ASN A 501 -24.86 -7.88 0.33
C ASN A 501 -23.49 -7.21 0.19
N VAL A 502 -23.37 -6.34 -0.80
CA VAL A 502 -22.45 -5.23 -0.69
C VAL A 502 -22.93 -4.56 0.59
N LYS A 503 -22.30 -4.89 1.71
CA LYS A 503 -22.42 -4.07 2.90
C LYS A 503 -21.94 -2.71 2.42
N VAL A 504 -22.90 -1.88 2.03
CA VAL A 504 -22.67 -0.44 1.87
C VAL A 504 -21.96 -0.08 3.16
N PRO A 505 -20.73 0.43 3.13
CA PRO A 505 -20.03 0.82 4.33
C PRO A 505 -21.01 1.69 5.10
N LYS A 506 -21.31 1.32 6.37
CA LYS A 506 -22.13 2.17 7.23
C LYS A 506 -21.53 3.56 7.13
N ALA A 507 -22.40 4.55 6.95
CA ALA A 507 -22.03 5.95 6.84
C ALA A 507 -20.83 6.27 7.75
N LYS A 508 -19.82 6.94 7.19
CA LYS A 508 -18.55 7.29 7.85
C LYS A 508 -18.83 7.68 9.28
N SER A 509 -18.25 7.00 10.26
CA SER A 509 -18.11 7.57 11.58
C SER A 509 -17.15 8.75 11.41
N LYS A 510 -17.68 9.96 11.50
CA LYS A 510 -16.87 11.17 11.40
C LYS A 510 -15.85 11.14 12.52
N ALA A 511 -14.58 11.42 12.20
CA ALA A 511 -13.57 11.59 13.23
C ALA A 511 -13.99 12.72 14.17
N LEU A 512 -13.68 12.60 15.46
CA LEU A 512 -13.97 13.64 16.45
C LEU A 512 -13.03 14.83 16.27
N VAL A 513 -11.81 14.59 15.78
CA VAL A 513 -10.82 15.61 15.47
C VAL A 513 -10.29 15.37 14.06
N GLU A 514 -10.43 16.36 13.18
CA GLU A 514 -9.90 16.33 11.81
C GLU A 514 -8.71 17.29 11.64
N ASP A 515 -8.80 18.49 12.23
CA ASP A 515 -7.76 19.54 12.20
C ASP A 515 -8.05 20.59 13.28
N VAL A 516 -7.09 21.47 13.57
CA VAL A 516 -7.24 22.58 14.52
C VAL A 516 -7.07 23.92 13.84
N GLU A 517 -7.78 24.93 14.30
CA GLU A 517 -7.55 26.32 13.88
C GLU A 517 -6.24 26.84 14.47
N PHE A 518 -5.31 27.24 13.61
CA PHE A 518 -4.02 27.76 14.00
C PHE A 518 -3.67 29.03 13.20
N ARG A 519 -2.93 29.96 13.83
CA ARG A 519 -2.53 31.22 13.18
C ARG A 519 -1.41 30.96 12.17
N ASN A 520 -1.33 31.79 11.13
CA ASN A 520 -0.32 31.70 10.07
C ASN A 520 1.12 31.70 10.61
N ILE A 521 2.02 31.04 9.89
CA ILE A 521 3.47 31.06 10.16
C ILE A 521 3.96 32.51 10.22
N PRO A 522 4.73 32.92 11.25
CA PRO A 522 5.38 34.22 11.24
C PRO A 522 6.33 34.30 10.04
N LYS A 523 6.23 35.36 9.23
CA LYS A 523 7.21 35.62 8.16
C LYS A 523 8.56 35.82 8.81
N VAL A 524 9.49 34.89 8.58
CA VAL A 524 10.88 35.04 9.02
C VAL A 524 11.53 36.05 8.08
N ASP A 525 12.05 37.12 8.65
CA ASP A 525 12.75 38.18 7.90
C ASP A 525 14.09 37.60 7.42
N THR A 526 14.19 37.25 6.14
CA THR A 526 15.37 36.66 5.52
C THR A 526 16.61 37.57 5.53
N ASN A 527 16.47 38.81 5.99
CA ASN A 527 17.58 39.77 6.11
C ASN A 527 18.43 39.60 7.38
N LYS A 528 18.11 38.68 8.29
CA LYS A 528 18.94 38.39 9.48
C LYS A 528 19.93 37.24 9.25
N LYS A 529 20.53 37.11 8.09
CA LYS A 529 21.67 36.22 7.81
C LYS A 529 23.01 36.75 8.43
N GLY A 530 23.02 37.19 9.64
CA GLY A 530 24.21 37.86 10.18
C GLY A 530 24.54 37.51 11.63
N LEU A 531 23.76 36.70 12.34
CA LEU A 531 23.99 36.47 13.79
C LEU A 531 24.61 35.12 14.16
N LEU A 532 24.69 34.16 13.24
CA LEU A 532 25.31 32.86 13.50
C LEU A 532 26.79 32.81 13.12
N ASP A 533 27.30 33.70 12.27
CA ASP A 533 28.74 33.76 11.91
C ASP A 533 29.62 34.36 13.02
N SER A 534 29.05 34.94 14.07
CA SER A 534 29.81 35.50 15.20
C SER A 534 29.97 34.56 16.41
N LEU A 535 29.43 33.32 16.33
CA LEU A 535 29.57 32.34 17.40
C LEU A 535 30.58 31.24 17.09
N PHE A 536 31.24 31.29 15.91
CA PHE A 536 32.26 30.34 15.48
C PHE A 536 33.56 31.00 15.03
N THR A 537 33.89 32.17 15.54
CA THR A 537 35.25 32.73 15.51
C THR A 537 35.86 32.77 16.90
#